data_4a1d27963c656697e77abb59ff6acc6a
#
_entry.id   4a1d27963c656697e77abb59ff6acc6a
#
_cell.length_a   1.000
_cell.length_b   1.000
_cell.length_c   1.000
_cell.angle_alpha   90.00
_cell.angle_beta   90.00
_cell.angle_gamma   90.00
#
_symmetry.space_group_name_H-M   'P 1'
#
loop_
_entity.id
_entity.type
_entity.pdbx_description
1 polymer ?
#
loop_
_entity_poly.entity_id
_entity_poly.type
_entity_poly.pdbx_seq_one_letter_code
_entity_poly.pdbx_strand_id
1 'polypeptide(L)'
;MSKFDLVLKGGHLVDPSESINSPKDIAFSDGKVAEISPQISPSRAIKVVNVDDCFVTPGLIDLHTHVYWGGTSLGIDAEDFCRKSAVTTSVDTGSAGPGNFAGFRKHVIEKSAVNILAYLHVSHAGIFAFSDRIMVGESENISLMDPITAIEIV
;
A
#
# COMPACT_ATOMS: atom_id res chain seq x y z
N MET A 1 -14.02 -6.68 -32.75
CA MET A 1 -13.78 -5.88 -31.52
C MET A 1 -12.78 -6.62 -30.67
N SER A 2 -11.75 -5.95 -30.15
CA SER A 2 -10.83 -6.55 -29.18
C SER A 2 -11.61 -6.95 -27.92
N LYS A 3 -11.28 -8.09 -27.34
CA LYS A 3 -11.90 -8.53 -26.09
C LYS A 3 -11.17 -7.88 -24.92
N PHE A 4 -11.90 -7.61 -23.86
CA PHE A 4 -11.29 -7.26 -22.57
C PHE A 4 -10.51 -8.45 -22.00
N ASP A 5 -9.43 -8.19 -21.30
CA ASP A 5 -8.63 -9.25 -20.67
C ASP A 5 -9.40 -9.93 -19.55
N LEU A 6 -10.11 -9.11 -18.74
CA LEU A 6 -10.88 -9.54 -17.59
C LEU A 6 -12.15 -8.72 -17.46
N VAL A 7 -13.24 -9.36 -17.07
CA VAL A 7 -14.46 -8.70 -16.57
C VAL A 7 -14.81 -9.26 -15.20
N LEU A 8 -14.97 -8.39 -14.22
CA LEU A 8 -15.61 -8.68 -12.94
C LEU A 8 -17.11 -8.42 -13.08
N LYS A 9 -17.94 -9.40 -12.75
CA LYS A 9 -19.38 -9.33 -12.90
C LYS A 9 -20.13 -9.42 -11.58
N GLY A 10 -21.14 -8.55 -11.43
CA GLY A 10 -22.16 -8.64 -10.38
C GLY A 10 -21.75 -8.02 -9.04
N GLY A 11 -20.55 -7.47 -8.92
CA GLY A 11 -20.09 -6.88 -7.67
C GLY A 11 -20.71 -5.51 -7.36
N HIS A 12 -20.74 -5.17 -6.08
CA HIS A 12 -21.10 -3.83 -5.62
C HIS A 12 -19.85 -2.94 -5.64
N LEU A 13 -19.72 -2.10 -6.67
CA LEU A 13 -18.59 -1.17 -6.80
C LEU A 13 -18.75 0.01 -5.85
N VAL A 14 -17.72 0.24 -5.04
CA VAL A 14 -17.58 1.42 -4.19
C VAL A 14 -16.30 2.15 -4.61
N ASP A 15 -16.45 3.26 -5.32
CA ASP A 15 -15.35 4.12 -5.74
C ASP A 15 -15.69 5.58 -5.44
N PRO A 16 -15.17 6.14 -4.32
CA PRO A 16 -15.44 7.52 -3.95
C PRO A 16 -14.93 8.55 -4.96
N SER A 17 -13.84 8.23 -5.68
CA SER A 17 -13.24 9.16 -6.66
C SER A 17 -14.16 9.39 -7.86
N GLU A 18 -14.90 8.36 -8.25
CA GLU A 18 -15.88 8.40 -9.33
C GLU A 18 -17.32 8.61 -8.83
N SER A 19 -17.50 8.79 -7.51
CA SER A 19 -18.82 8.90 -6.88
C SER A 19 -19.71 7.69 -7.16
N ILE A 20 -19.14 6.49 -7.24
CA ILE A 20 -19.86 5.24 -7.49
C ILE A 20 -20.07 4.50 -6.17
N ASN A 21 -21.32 4.08 -5.93
CA ASN A 21 -21.70 3.18 -4.85
C ASN A 21 -22.93 2.39 -5.32
N SER A 22 -22.71 1.41 -6.18
CA SER A 22 -23.81 0.64 -6.79
C SER A 22 -23.30 -0.63 -7.48
N PRO A 23 -24.16 -1.62 -7.76
CA PRO A 23 -23.80 -2.77 -8.57
C PRO A 23 -23.30 -2.36 -9.95
N LYS A 24 -22.10 -2.83 -10.33
CA LYS A 24 -21.47 -2.58 -11.63
C LYS A 24 -20.61 -3.78 -12.06
N ASP A 25 -20.54 -3.99 -13.37
CA ASP A 25 -19.51 -4.78 -13.99
C ASP A 25 -18.31 -3.90 -14.31
N ILE A 26 -17.11 -4.45 -14.19
CA ILE A 26 -15.85 -3.74 -14.46
C ILE A 26 -15.01 -4.55 -15.44
N ALA A 27 -14.62 -3.92 -16.54
CA ALA A 27 -13.72 -4.51 -17.52
C ALA A 27 -12.31 -3.94 -17.44
N PHE A 28 -11.33 -4.80 -17.67
CA PHE A 28 -9.91 -4.45 -17.69
C PHE A 28 -9.29 -4.81 -19.03
N SER A 29 -8.40 -3.95 -19.50
CA SER A 29 -7.52 -4.18 -20.65
C SER A 29 -6.16 -3.56 -20.35
N ASP A 30 -5.09 -4.29 -20.66
CA ASP A 30 -3.71 -3.82 -20.48
C ASP A 30 -3.43 -3.34 -19.04
N GLY A 31 -3.97 -4.04 -18.04
CA GLY A 31 -3.80 -3.72 -16.62
C GLY A 31 -4.53 -2.47 -16.14
N LYS A 32 -5.45 -1.92 -16.94
CA LYS A 32 -6.22 -0.71 -16.60
C LYS A 32 -7.70 -0.98 -16.64
N VAL A 33 -8.47 -0.21 -15.89
CA VAL A 33 -9.94 -0.17 -16.01
C VAL A 33 -10.29 0.42 -17.37
N ALA A 34 -10.97 -0.38 -18.20
CA ALA A 34 -11.35 -0.03 -19.56
C ALA A 34 -12.83 0.38 -19.68
N GLU A 35 -13.70 -0.23 -18.87
CA GLU A 35 -15.13 0.07 -18.87
C GLU A 35 -15.74 -0.23 -17.49
N ILE A 36 -16.60 0.67 -17.00
CA ILE A 36 -17.49 0.45 -15.86
C ILE A 36 -18.92 0.61 -16.37
N SER A 37 -19.75 -0.40 -16.21
CA SER A 37 -21.12 -0.40 -16.74
C SER A 37 -22.05 -1.19 -15.83
N PRO A 38 -23.36 -0.87 -15.82
CA PRO A 38 -24.33 -1.74 -15.13
C PRO A 38 -24.29 -3.18 -15.58
N GLN A 39 -23.95 -3.43 -16.85
CA GLN A 39 -23.87 -4.77 -17.40
C GLN A 39 -22.91 -4.83 -18.61
N ILE A 40 -21.93 -5.74 -18.54
CA ILE A 40 -20.99 -6.04 -19.63
C ILE A 40 -21.23 -7.47 -20.11
N SER A 41 -21.39 -7.64 -21.42
CA SER A 41 -21.58 -8.99 -21.97
C SER A 41 -20.35 -9.86 -21.76
N PRO A 42 -20.48 -11.09 -21.23
CA PRO A 42 -19.38 -12.04 -21.08
C PRO A 42 -18.65 -12.34 -22.39
N SER A 43 -19.33 -12.24 -23.53
CA SER A 43 -18.72 -12.49 -24.86
C SER A 43 -17.64 -11.46 -25.24
N ARG A 44 -17.61 -10.30 -24.55
CA ARG A 44 -16.61 -9.24 -24.74
C ARG A 44 -15.34 -9.45 -23.93
N ALA A 45 -15.24 -10.52 -23.14
CA ALA A 45 -14.10 -10.78 -22.27
C ALA A 45 -13.37 -12.08 -22.66
N ILE A 46 -12.05 -12.12 -22.38
CA ILE A 46 -11.24 -13.33 -22.42
C ILE A 46 -11.52 -14.14 -21.15
N LYS A 47 -11.52 -13.46 -20.00
CA LYS A 47 -11.80 -14.05 -18.69
C LYS A 47 -12.94 -13.30 -18.00
N VAL A 48 -13.85 -14.05 -17.39
CA VAL A 48 -14.94 -13.50 -16.56
C VAL A 48 -14.82 -14.08 -15.17
N VAL A 49 -14.91 -13.22 -14.16
CA VAL A 49 -14.97 -13.61 -12.76
C VAL A 49 -16.27 -13.11 -12.18
N ASN A 50 -17.06 -14.02 -11.65
CA ASN A 50 -18.25 -13.67 -10.88
C ASN A 50 -17.82 -13.18 -9.49
N VAL A 51 -18.28 -12.00 -9.14
CA VAL A 51 -18.07 -11.34 -7.84
C VAL A 51 -19.39 -10.90 -7.21
N ASP A 52 -20.47 -11.67 -7.50
CA ASP A 52 -21.76 -11.48 -6.82
C ASP A 52 -21.54 -11.53 -5.30
N ASP A 53 -22.27 -10.71 -4.56
CA ASP A 53 -22.17 -10.54 -3.11
C ASP A 53 -20.81 -10.02 -2.58
N CYS A 54 -19.93 -9.58 -3.48
CA CYS A 54 -18.66 -8.96 -3.10
C CYS A 54 -18.73 -7.44 -3.24
N PHE A 55 -18.02 -6.75 -2.36
CA PHE A 55 -17.64 -5.36 -2.62
C PHE A 55 -16.41 -5.35 -3.53
N VAL A 56 -16.43 -4.49 -4.54
CA VAL A 56 -15.28 -4.19 -5.38
C VAL A 56 -14.88 -2.74 -5.13
N THR A 57 -13.62 -2.53 -4.80
CA THR A 57 -13.08 -1.20 -4.49
C THR A 57 -11.79 -0.98 -5.26
N PRO A 58 -11.34 0.28 -5.47
CA PRO A 58 -9.93 0.55 -5.69
C PRO A 58 -9.09 -0.10 -4.58
N GLY A 59 -7.83 -0.39 -4.86
CA GLY A 59 -6.94 -0.97 -3.86
C GLY A 59 -6.92 -0.14 -2.59
N LEU A 60 -7.07 -0.78 -1.43
CA LEU A 60 -7.07 -0.09 -0.15
C LEU A 60 -5.68 0.44 0.18
N ILE A 61 -5.65 1.55 0.90
CA ILE A 61 -4.43 2.19 1.37
C ILE A 61 -4.40 2.07 2.90
N ASP A 62 -3.38 1.41 3.43
CA ASP A 62 -3.12 1.44 4.87
C ASP A 62 -2.26 2.65 5.18
N LEU A 63 -2.82 3.60 5.93
CA LEU A 63 -2.17 4.87 6.23
C LEU A 63 -1.21 4.82 7.43
N HIS A 64 -1.09 3.67 8.11
CA HIS A 64 -0.25 3.52 9.29
C HIS A 64 0.34 2.12 9.39
N THR A 65 1.45 1.91 8.74
CA THR A 65 2.22 0.65 8.78
C THR A 65 3.65 0.89 9.19
N HIS A 66 4.35 -0.22 9.52
CA HIS A 66 5.80 -0.26 9.67
C HIS A 66 6.31 -1.42 8.83
N VAL A 67 6.83 -1.10 7.64
CA VAL A 67 7.22 -2.09 6.63
C VAL A 67 8.72 -2.12 6.34
N TYR A 68 9.53 -1.52 7.19
CA TYR A 68 10.98 -1.68 7.14
C TYR A 68 11.39 -3.01 7.78
N TRP A 69 10.94 -4.10 7.15
CA TRP A 69 11.23 -5.45 7.62
C TRP A 69 12.73 -5.71 7.70
N GLY A 70 13.17 -6.22 8.86
CA GLY A 70 14.58 -6.44 9.16
C GLY A 70 15.37 -5.18 9.53
N GLY A 71 14.84 -3.99 9.32
CA GLY A 71 15.48 -2.72 9.72
C GLY A 71 14.98 -2.17 11.05
N THR A 72 13.81 -2.62 11.51
CA THR A 72 13.26 -2.26 12.82
C THR A 72 12.61 -3.47 13.48
N SER A 73 12.42 -3.42 14.80
CA SER A 73 11.75 -4.50 15.54
C SER A 73 10.24 -4.58 15.26
N LEU A 74 9.64 -3.54 14.73
CA LEU A 74 8.22 -3.49 14.36
C LEU A 74 7.96 -3.83 12.89
N GLY A 75 9.02 -3.87 12.07
CA GLY A 75 8.89 -4.02 10.62
C GLY A 75 8.27 -5.36 10.22
N ILE A 76 7.21 -5.30 9.42
CA ILE A 76 6.59 -6.46 8.77
C ILE A 76 6.93 -6.47 7.27
N ASP A 77 6.79 -7.63 6.63
CA ASP A 77 6.92 -7.75 5.19
C ASP A 77 5.69 -7.16 4.49
N ALA A 78 5.90 -6.11 3.69
CA ALA A 78 4.81 -5.39 3.02
C ALA A 78 4.07 -6.27 2.00
N GLU A 79 4.80 -7.11 1.26
CA GLU A 79 4.17 -7.97 0.25
C GLU A 79 3.32 -9.07 0.88
N ASP A 80 3.81 -9.67 1.96
CA ASP A 80 3.06 -10.70 2.69
C ASP A 80 1.81 -10.12 3.36
N PHE A 81 1.92 -8.92 3.91
CA PHE A 81 0.78 -8.18 4.47
C PHE A 81 -0.26 -7.84 3.40
N CYS A 82 0.15 -7.20 2.30
CA CYS A 82 -0.75 -6.81 1.22
C CYS A 82 -1.41 -8.00 0.53
N ARG A 83 -0.68 -9.12 0.38
CA ARG A 83 -1.23 -10.34 -0.22
C ARG A 83 -2.35 -10.96 0.62
N LYS A 84 -2.33 -10.80 1.93
CA LYS A 84 -3.31 -11.32 2.89
C LYS A 84 -4.46 -10.37 3.18
N SER A 85 -4.37 -9.15 2.68
CA SER A 85 -5.38 -8.10 2.86
C SER A 85 -5.79 -7.52 1.50
N ALA A 86 -6.76 -6.65 1.47
CA ALA A 86 -7.12 -5.90 0.26
C ALA A 86 -6.27 -4.62 0.08
N VAL A 87 -5.21 -4.46 0.86
CA VAL A 87 -4.29 -3.32 0.80
C VAL A 87 -3.35 -3.47 -0.39
N THR A 88 -3.19 -2.41 -1.16
CA THR A 88 -2.28 -2.34 -2.32
C THR A 88 -1.23 -1.25 -2.16
N THR A 89 -1.42 -0.37 -1.18
CA THR A 89 -0.48 0.70 -0.83
C THR A 89 -0.34 0.77 0.68
N SER A 90 0.89 0.67 1.17
CA SER A 90 1.22 0.83 2.58
C SER A 90 1.95 2.15 2.81
N VAL A 91 1.53 2.91 3.80
CA VAL A 91 2.23 4.12 4.24
C VAL A 91 3.01 3.80 5.49
N ASP A 92 4.32 3.74 5.38
CA ASP A 92 5.21 3.58 6.52
C ASP A 92 5.27 4.87 7.34
N THR A 93 4.95 4.80 8.61
CA THR A 93 4.83 5.97 9.48
C THR A 93 6.08 6.22 10.32
N GLY A 94 7.23 6.17 9.67
CA GLY A 94 8.48 6.58 10.29
C GLY A 94 9.33 5.43 10.83
N SER A 95 9.28 4.27 10.22
CA SER A 95 10.22 3.18 10.56
C SER A 95 11.67 3.60 10.38
N ALA A 96 11.96 4.44 9.39
CA ALA A 96 13.30 4.94 9.12
C ALA A 96 13.42 6.43 9.42
N GLY A 97 14.57 6.81 9.93
CA GLY A 97 15.02 8.20 10.08
C GLY A 97 16.18 8.53 9.14
N PRO A 98 16.75 9.74 9.25
CA PRO A 98 17.83 10.18 8.37
C PRO A 98 18.99 9.20 8.23
N GLY A 99 19.37 8.53 9.30
CA GLY A 99 20.53 7.65 9.33
C GLY A 99 20.36 6.32 8.59
N ASN A 100 19.13 5.86 8.33
CA ASN A 100 18.87 4.57 7.72
C ASN A 100 17.83 4.57 6.58
N PHE A 101 17.27 5.73 6.23
CA PHE A 101 16.26 5.84 5.18
C PHE A 101 16.75 5.39 3.81
N ALA A 102 18.02 5.68 3.47
CA ALA A 102 18.61 5.25 2.20
C ALA A 102 18.59 3.72 2.04
N GLY A 103 18.86 3.00 3.12
CA GLY A 103 18.76 1.55 3.17
C GLY A 103 17.31 1.05 3.01
N PHE A 104 16.37 1.67 3.71
CA PHE A 104 14.95 1.38 3.59
C PHE A 104 14.45 1.59 2.16
N ARG A 105 14.77 2.75 1.56
CA ARG A 105 14.40 3.05 0.18
C ARG A 105 14.96 2.00 -0.79
N LYS A 106 16.27 1.75 -0.75
CA LYS A 106 16.95 0.91 -1.73
C LYS A 106 16.62 -0.57 -1.62
N HIS A 107 16.47 -1.10 -0.41
CA HIS A 107 16.38 -2.54 -0.17
C HIS A 107 14.97 -3.03 0.10
N VAL A 108 14.04 -2.14 0.46
CA VAL A 108 12.65 -2.48 0.72
C VAL A 108 11.73 -1.77 -0.28
N ILE A 109 11.67 -0.43 -0.28
CA ILE A 109 10.69 0.31 -1.09
C ILE A 109 10.87 0.04 -2.58
N GLU A 110 12.09 0.22 -3.11
CA GLU A 110 12.39 0.07 -4.55
C GLU A 110 12.37 -1.39 -5.04
N LYS A 111 12.33 -2.35 -4.14
CA LYS A 111 12.29 -3.78 -4.45
C LYS A 111 10.92 -4.39 -4.31
N SER A 112 10.02 -3.72 -3.62
CA SER A 112 8.68 -4.22 -3.34
C SER A 112 7.81 -4.20 -4.60
N ALA A 113 7.03 -5.26 -4.78
CA ALA A 113 5.99 -5.33 -5.80
C ALA A 113 4.72 -4.56 -5.42
N VAL A 114 4.59 -4.17 -4.15
CA VAL A 114 3.49 -3.33 -3.66
C VAL A 114 3.95 -1.89 -3.50
N ASN A 115 3.01 -0.96 -3.58
CA ASN A 115 3.33 0.45 -3.43
C ASN A 115 3.59 0.78 -1.97
N ILE A 116 4.77 1.33 -1.67
CA ILE A 116 5.16 1.77 -0.33
C ILE A 116 5.45 3.27 -0.39
N LEU A 117 4.70 4.03 0.40
CA LEU A 117 5.00 5.42 0.72
C LEU A 117 5.58 5.47 2.13
N ALA A 118 6.40 6.46 2.42
CA ALA A 118 7.00 6.56 3.74
C ALA A 118 7.09 8.00 4.23
N TYR A 119 6.74 8.20 5.48
CA TYR A 119 7.16 9.38 6.23
C TYR A 119 8.57 9.15 6.77
N LEU A 120 9.41 10.17 6.69
CA LEU A 120 10.70 10.16 7.35
C LEU A 120 10.53 10.53 8.82
N HIS A 121 11.04 9.71 9.71
CA HIS A 121 11.04 10.01 11.14
C HIS A 121 12.07 11.11 11.45
N VAL A 122 11.73 12.01 12.36
CA VAL A 122 12.66 13.05 12.81
C VAL A 122 13.82 12.50 13.66
N SER A 123 13.62 11.37 14.32
CA SER A 123 14.70 10.65 15.01
C SER A 123 15.67 10.08 13.98
N HIS A 124 16.96 10.32 14.15
CA HIS A 124 18.02 9.89 13.23
C HIS A 124 17.96 8.40 12.88
N ALA A 125 17.62 7.55 13.84
CA ALA A 125 17.51 6.10 13.65
C ALA A 125 16.10 5.61 13.23
N GLY A 126 15.10 6.48 13.19
CA GLY A 126 13.71 6.08 13.06
C GLY A 126 13.24 5.28 14.29
N ILE A 127 12.23 4.45 14.12
CA ILE A 127 11.78 3.51 15.15
C ILE A 127 12.67 2.27 15.08
N PHE A 128 13.83 2.31 15.73
CA PHE A 128 14.82 1.22 15.62
C PHE A 128 14.45 0.01 16.48
N ALA A 129 14.20 0.21 17.76
CA ALA A 129 13.82 -0.86 18.67
C ALA A 129 12.67 -0.45 19.59
N PHE A 130 11.67 -1.30 19.64
CA PHE A 130 10.50 -1.13 20.49
C PHE A 130 10.14 -2.49 21.11
N SER A 131 10.46 -2.67 22.39
CA SER A 131 10.13 -3.90 23.12
C SER A 131 10.06 -3.62 24.62
N ASP A 132 9.53 -4.58 25.38
CA ASP A 132 9.46 -4.49 26.84
C ASP A 132 10.85 -4.39 27.54
N ARG A 133 11.91 -4.75 26.82
CA ARG A 133 13.27 -4.77 27.37
C ARG A 133 14.16 -3.70 26.80
N ILE A 134 13.96 -3.31 25.56
CA ILE A 134 14.80 -2.38 24.85
C ILE A 134 13.92 -1.38 24.12
N MET A 135 14.02 -0.14 24.54
CA MET A 135 13.45 1.01 23.83
C MET A 135 14.59 1.89 23.37
N VAL A 136 14.65 2.16 22.07
CA VAL A 136 15.63 3.11 21.50
C VAL A 136 14.91 4.04 20.56
N GLY A 137 14.94 5.31 20.88
CA GLY A 137 14.30 6.35 20.09
C GLY A 137 14.29 7.68 20.84
N GLU A 138 13.67 8.68 20.25
CA GLU A 138 13.55 10.02 20.81
C GLU A 138 12.76 10.06 22.11
N SER A 139 11.89 9.11 22.36
CA SER A 139 11.13 8.99 23.62
C SER A 139 12.04 8.74 24.82
N GLU A 140 13.15 8.04 24.59
CA GLU A 140 14.14 7.74 25.62
C GLU A 140 15.32 8.73 25.57
N ASN A 141 15.66 9.20 24.39
CA ASN A 141 16.79 10.10 24.18
C ASN A 141 16.46 11.15 23.11
N ILE A 142 16.06 12.32 23.55
CA ILE A 142 15.70 13.45 22.69
C ILE A 142 16.86 13.92 21.80
N SER A 143 18.12 13.62 22.16
CA SER A 143 19.29 13.97 21.34
C SER A 143 19.35 13.21 20.01
N LEU A 144 18.51 12.18 19.82
CA LEU A 144 18.37 11.48 18.56
C LEU A 144 17.52 12.26 17.55
N MET A 145 16.79 13.30 17.96
CA MET A 145 16.06 14.16 17.04
C MET A 145 17.02 14.98 16.20
N ASP A 146 16.91 14.83 14.88
CA ASP A 146 17.75 15.52 13.90
C ASP A 146 16.88 16.14 12.80
N PRO A 147 16.18 17.22 13.11
CA PRO A 147 15.28 17.85 12.14
C PRO A 147 16.04 18.50 10.97
N ILE A 148 17.30 18.87 11.15
CA ILE A 148 18.11 19.49 10.09
C ILE A 148 18.38 18.45 8.99
N THR A 149 18.96 17.32 9.35
CA THR A 149 19.24 16.26 8.37
C THR A 149 17.94 15.66 7.81
N ALA A 150 16.87 15.60 8.60
CA ALA A 150 15.57 15.14 8.12
C ALA A 150 15.03 16.02 6.96
N ILE A 151 15.17 17.35 7.07
CA ILE A 151 14.74 18.28 6.01
C ILE A 151 15.61 18.14 4.74
N GLU A 152 16.89 17.82 4.89
CA GLU A 152 17.80 17.66 3.74
C GLU A 152 17.52 16.39 2.90
N ILE A 153 16.83 15.39 3.48
CA ILE A 153 16.54 14.10 2.82
C ILE A 153 15.19 14.12 2.10
N VAL A 154 14.23 14.94 2.55
CA VAL A 154 12.89 15.06 1.96
C VAL A 154 12.89 16.04 0.81
#